data_2eb34f6b96bcc1c6f96d337ce2043f5c
#
_entry.id   2eb34f6b96bcc1c6f96d337ce2043f5c
#
_cell.length_a   1.000
_cell.length_b   1.000
_cell.length_c   1.000
_cell.angle_alpha   90.00
_cell.angle_beta   90.00
_cell.angle_gamma   90.00
#
_symmetry.space_group_name_H-M   'P 1'
#
loop_
_entity.id
_entity.type
_entity.pdbx_description
1 polymer ?
#
loop_
_entity_poly.entity_id
_entity_poly.type
_entity_poly.pdbx_seq_one_letter_code
_entity_poly.pdbx_strand_id
1 'polypeptide(L)'
;MSKKLLIVNGSPNENGADGKIAKMIAEDVKRYDYETEIVTIGKMDINGCRACMACKKTGECVQKDDMTQMYEKIRSSDMIILASPIYFGAETGQMKCFVDRFYPMVRMQDGQMFVNFGKVSKASILLTCGAPDGIMTYGGVLGRMTKTIRMMGVKDVSGAIIPGTELGNIEGSEIVKDYIESLEFQLEM
;
A
#
# COMPACT_ATOMS: atom_id res chain seq x y z
N MET A 1 22.03 7.93 5.90
CA MET A 1 21.39 6.59 5.68
C MET A 1 20.30 6.80 4.65
N SER A 2 20.26 6.00 3.59
CA SER A 2 19.19 6.05 2.60
C SER A 2 17.83 5.83 3.24
N LYS A 3 16.82 6.54 2.78
CA LYS A 3 15.43 6.31 3.18
C LYS A 3 14.92 5.01 2.53
N LYS A 4 13.90 4.39 3.11
CA LYS A 4 13.33 3.14 2.59
C LYS A 4 11.91 3.35 2.08
N LEU A 5 11.67 2.93 0.83
CA LEU A 5 10.35 2.84 0.23
C LEU A 5 9.93 1.38 0.11
N LEU A 6 8.81 1.03 0.72
CA LEU A 6 8.17 -0.27 0.54
C LEU A 6 6.98 -0.13 -0.41
N ILE A 7 7.02 -0.81 -1.54
CA ILE A 7 5.87 -0.92 -2.45
C ILE A 7 5.23 -2.29 -2.26
N VAL A 8 4.01 -2.32 -1.77
CA VAL A 8 3.22 -3.54 -1.59
C VAL A 8 2.27 -3.70 -2.76
N ASN A 9 2.57 -4.63 -3.64
CA ASN A 9 1.74 -4.95 -4.79
C ASN A 9 0.71 -6.03 -4.44
N GLY A 10 -0.55 -5.67 -4.34
CA GLY A 10 -1.69 -6.55 -4.08
C GLY A 10 -2.22 -7.29 -5.30
N SER A 11 -1.66 -7.05 -6.48
CA SER A 11 -2.03 -7.79 -7.67
C SER A 11 -1.53 -9.24 -7.59
N PRO A 12 -2.35 -10.24 -7.94
CA PRO A 12 -1.87 -11.62 -8.12
C PRO A 12 -0.93 -11.77 -9.31
N ASN A 13 -0.95 -10.80 -10.25
CA ASN A 13 -0.06 -10.75 -11.42
C ASN A 13 1.01 -9.67 -11.23
N GLU A 14 2.24 -10.08 -10.92
CA GLU A 14 3.37 -9.16 -10.74
C GLU A 14 3.79 -8.39 -12.00
N ASN A 15 3.38 -8.86 -13.18
CA ASN A 15 3.63 -8.24 -14.48
C ASN A 15 2.40 -7.48 -15.01
N GLY A 16 1.33 -7.39 -14.21
CA GLY A 16 0.16 -6.55 -14.50
C GLY A 16 0.46 -5.06 -14.37
N ALA A 17 -0.57 -4.23 -14.52
CA ALA A 17 -0.44 -2.77 -14.47
C ALA A 17 0.25 -2.28 -13.18
N ASP A 18 -0.22 -2.75 -12.01
CA ASP A 18 0.35 -2.36 -10.71
C ASP A 18 1.83 -2.70 -10.60
N GLY A 19 2.24 -3.90 -11.04
CA GLY A 19 3.62 -4.33 -11.01
C GLY A 19 4.53 -3.55 -11.96
N LYS A 20 4.03 -3.16 -13.13
CA LYS A 20 4.75 -2.29 -14.07
C LYS A 20 4.93 -0.90 -13.48
N ILE A 21 3.87 -0.29 -12.96
CA ILE A 21 3.94 1.04 -12.33
C ILE A 21 4.87 0.99 -11.11
N ALA A 22 4.81 -0.06 -10.29
CA ALA A 22 5.72 -0.23 -9.15
C ALA A 22 7.20 -0.25 -9.58
N LYS A 23 7.52 -0.90 -10.71
CA LYS A 23 8.89 -0.90 -11.27
C LYS A 23 9.29 0.48 -11.79
N MET A 24 8.38 1.20 -12.44
CA MET A 24 8.62 2.57 -12.90
C MET A 24 8.91 3.51 -11.72
N ILE A 25 8.09 3.43 -10.65
CA ILE A 25 8.33 4.20 -9.43
C ILE A 25 9.69 3.85 -8.83
N ALA A 26 10.02 2.55 -8.69
CA ALA A 26 11.27 2.11 -8.09
C ALA A 26 12.50 2.61 -8.87
N GLU A 27 12.42 2.75 -10.19
CA GLU A 27 13.49 3.33 -11.00
C GLU A 27 13.58 4.83 -10.80
N ASP A 28 12.45 5.52 -10.80
CA ASP A 28 12.37 6.97 -10.71
C ASP A 28 12.87 7.49 -9.34
N VAL A 29 12.48 6.85 -8.23
CA VAL A 29 12.83 7.30 -6.88
C VAL A 29 14.30 7.10 -6.49
N LYS A 30 15.10 6.40 -7.29
CA LYS A 30 16.56 6.25 -7.05
C LYS A 30 17.28 7.60 -6.93
N ARG A 31 16.81 8.61 -7.63
CA ARG A 31 17.38 9.96 -7.61
C ARG A 31 17.13 10.73 -6.30
N TYR A 32 16.24 10.21 -5.43
CA TYR A 32 15.86 10.83 -4.14
C TYR A 32 16.47 10.12 -2.92
N ASP A 33 17.52 9.32 -3.11
CA ASP A 33 18.20 8.53 -2.05
C ASP A 33 17.26 7.56 -1.32
N TYR A 34 16.30 6.98 -2.05
CA TYR A 34 15.44 5.92 -1.54
C TYR A 34 15.91 4.54 -2.01
N GLU A 35 16.09 3.64 -1.05
CA GLU A 35 16.18 2.20 -1.30
C GLU A 35 14.76 1.62 -1.41
N THR A 36 14.42 1.06 -2.55
CA THR A 36 13.06 0.57 -2.81
C THR A 36 13.00 -0.95 -2.77
N GLU A 37 12.03 -1.46 -2.01
CA GLU A 37 11.66 -2.87 -2.02
C GLU A 37 10.22 -3.01 -2.58
N ILE A 38 10.06 -3.87 -3.60
CA ILE A 38 8.74 -4.24 -4.14
C ILE A 38 8.38 -5.63 -3.64
N VAL A 39 7.25 -5.75 -2.94
CA VAL A 39 6.73 -7.03 -2.44
C VAL A 39 5.38 -7.32 -3.08
N THR A 40 5.29 -8.42 -3.85
CA THR A 40 4.03 -8.88 -4.46
C THR A 40 3.32 -9.84 -3.51
N ILE A 41 2.40 -9.31 -2.70
CA ILE A 41 1.66 -10.09 -1.70
C ILE A 41 0.65 -11.07 -2.30
N GLY A 42 0.29 -10.90 -3.58
CA GLY A 42 -0.56 -11.84 -4.29
C GLY A 42 0.02 -13.26 -4.43
N LYS A 43 1.33 -13.42 -4.17
CA LYS A 43 2.05 -14.71 -4.18
C LYS A 43 2.42 -15.21 -2.78
N MET A 44 2.05 -14.47 -1.74
CA MET A 44 2.39 -14.78 -0.34
C MET A 44 1.22 -15.46 0.35
N ASP A 45 1.54 -16.32 1.32
CA ASP A 45 0.53 -16.88 2.22
C ASP A 45 0.22 -15.86 3.32
N ILE A 46 -0.71 -14.95 3.04
CA ILE A 46 -1.20 -13.96 4.01
C ILE A 46 -2.70 -14.19 4.22
N ASN A 47 -3.02 -14.82 5.33
CA ASN A 47 -4.40 -15.10 5.71
C ASN A 47 -5.05 -13.85 6.35
N GLY A 48 -6.37 -13.71 6.18
CA GLY A 48 -7.15 -12.64 6.80
C GLY A 48 -7.12 -12.69 8.33
N CYS A 49 -7.44 -11.57 8.97
CA CYS A 49 -7.53 -11.49 10.42
C CYS A 49 -8.65 -12.41 10.95
N ARG A 50 -8.33 -13.27 11.95
CA ARG A 50 -9.29 -14.20 12.57
C ARG A 50 -10.07 -13.57 13.75
N ALA A 51 -9.87 -12.28 14.03
CA ALA A 51 -10.48 -11.57 15.17
C ALA A 51 -10.28 -12.26 16.54
N CYS A 52 -9.22 -13.04 16.70
CA CYS A 52 -8.97 -13.82 17.92
C CYS A 52 -8.52 -12.99 19.13
N MET A 53 -8.25 -11.70 18.95
CA MET A 53 -7.85 -10.71 19.97
C MET A 53 -6.52 -11.00 20.70
N ALA A 54 -5.80 -12.07 20.38
CA ALA A 54 -4.54 -12.43 21.05
C ALA A 54 -3.49 -11.32 20.96
N CYS A 55 -3.40 -10.65 19.81
CA CYS A 55 -2.47 -9.53 19.58
C CYS A 55 -2.74 -8.32 20.48
N LYS A 56 -3.92 -8.18 21.07
CA LYS A 56 -4.19 -7.08 22.02
C LYS A 56 -3.48 -7.25 23.36
N LYS A 57 -3.08 -8.49 23.68
CA LYS A 57 -2.28 -8.80 24.88
C LYS A 57 -0.78 -8.68 24.60
N THR A 58 -0.32 -9.20 23.47
CA THR A 58 1.12 -9.34 23.13
C THR A 58 1.65 -8.24 22.22
N GLY A 59 0.80 -7.64 21.39
CA GLY A 59 1.20 -6.74 20.30
C GLY A 59 1.61 -7.46 19.02
N GLU A 60 1.56 -8.79 19.00
CA GLU A 60 1.96 -9.63 17.88
C GLU A 60 0.82 -10.53 17.43
N CYS A 61 0.77 -10.80 16.13
CA CYS A 61 -0.20 -11.74 15.58
C CYS A 61 0.24 -13.18 15.89
N VAL A 62 -0.73 -14.02 16.27
CA VAL A 62 -0.47 -15.45 16.54
C VAL A 62 -0.41 -16.28 15.26
N GLN A 63 -0.92 -15.78 14.15
CA GLN A 63 -0.81 -16.45 12.85
C GLN A 63 0.65 -16.35 12.36
N LYS A 64 1.23 -17.51 12.05
CA LYS A 64 2.62 -17.64 11.56
C LYS A 64 2.57 -17.90 10.06
N ASP A 65 2.37 -16.84 9.32
CA ASP A 65 2.33 -16.80 7.86
C ASP A 65 3.27 -15.70 7.35
N ASP A 66 3.28 -15.43 6.05
CA ASP A 66 4.18 -14.46 5.43
C ASP A 66 3.97 -13.02 5.93
N MET A 67 2.83 -12.72 6.58
CA MET A 67 2.63 -11.42 7.21
C MET A 67 3.64 -11.16 8.34
N THR A 68 4.21 -12.20 8.94
CA THR A 68 5.19 -12.05 10.03
C THR A 68 6.40 -11.20 9.60
N GLN A 69 6.95 -11.46 8.43
CA GLN A 69 8.07 -10.67 7.89
C GLN A 69 7.64 -9.27 7.43
N MET A 70 6.38 -9.11 7.02
CA MET A 70 5.87 -7.82 6.54
C MET A 70 5.77 -6.77 7.65
N TYR A 71 5.54 -7.16 8.90
CA TYR A 71 5.52 -6.21 10.00
C TYR A 71 6.83 -5.44 10.15
N GLU A 72 7.98 -6.13 10.03
CA GLU A 72 9.30 -5.47 10.11
C GLU A 72 9.59 -4.63 8.86
N LYS A 73 9.22 -5.11 7.67
CA LYS A 73 9.36 -4.33 6.43
C LYS A 73 8.58 -3.01 6.52
N ILE A 74 7.33 -3.05 7.01
CA ILE A 74 6.53 -1.85 7.23
C ILE A 74 7.22 -0.93 8.23
N ARG A 75 7.56 -1.42 9.44
CA ARG A 75 8.11 -0.59 10.51
C ARG A 75 9.45 0.05 10.16
N SER A 76 10.25 -0.61 9.32
CA SER A 76 11.57 -0.13 8.89
C SER A 76 11.53 0.79 7.68
N SER A 77 10.36 1.03 7.08
CA SER A 77 10.19 1.87 5.90
C SER A 77 9.86 3.32 6.29
N ASP A 78 10.36 4.27 5.54
CA ASP A 78 10.06 5.70 5.68
C ASP A 78 8.78 6.07 4.93
N MET A 79 8.56 5.39 3.79
CA MET A 79 7.37 5.53 2.96
C MET A 79 6.82 4.16 2.55
N ILE A 80 5.49 4.05 2.42
CA ILE A 80 4.82 2.86 1.91
C ILE A 80 3.88 3.22 0.75
N ILE A 81 3.89 2.41 -0.30
CA ILE A 81 2.90 2.49 -1.37
C ILE A 81 2.08 1.19 -1.36
N LEU A 82 0.76 1.31 -1.26
CA LEU A 82 -0.16 0.19 -1.42
C LEU A 82 -0.76 0.22 -2.82
N ALA A 83 -0.32 -0.68 -3.68
CA ALA A 83 -0.78 -0.81 -5.06
C ALA A 83 -1.76 -1.97 -5.19
N SER A 84 -2.92 -1.78 -5.81
CA SER A 84 -3.92 -2.84 -6.00
C SER A 84 -4.80 -2.59 -7.21
N PRO A 85 -5.04 -3.60 -8.04
CA PRO A 85 -6.12 -3.50 -9.02
C PRO A 85 -7.47 -3.52 -8.29
N ILE A 86 -8.46 -2.87 -8.90
CA ILE A 86 -9.84 -2.89 -8.42
C ILE A 86 -10.56 -4.09 -9.04
N TYR A 87 -10.97 -5.03 -8.19
CA TYR A 87 -11.78 -6.18 -8.58
C TYR A 87 -13.16 -6.08 -7.93
N PHE A 88 -14.21 -6.07 -8.77
CA PHE A 88 -15.60 -5.97 -8.29
C PHE A 88 -15.84 -4.81 -7.31
N GLY A 89 -15.28 -3.65 -7.61
CA GLY A 89 -15.53 -2.43 -6.83
C GLY A 89 -14.73 -2.29 -5.53
N ALA A 90 -13.69 -3.12 -5.32
CA ALA A 90 -12.82 -3.06 -4.15
C ALA A 90 -11.36 -3.36 -4.52
N GLU A 91 -10.43 -3.10 -3.60
CA GLU A 91 -9.08 -3.68 -3.67
C GLU A 91 -9.14 -5.19 -3.71
N THR A 92 -8.07 -5.84 -4.16
CA THR A 92 -8.00 -7.31 -4.19
C THR A 92 -8.19 -7.93 -2.81
N GLY A 93 -8.70 -9.16 -2.76
CA GLY A 93 -8.79 -9.92 -1.52
C GLY A 93 -7.45 -10.06 -0.80
N GLN A 94 -6.35 -10.20 -1.57
CA GLN A 94 -4.97 -10.25 -1.04
C GLN A 94 -4.60 -8.94 -0.33
N MET A 95 -4.87 -7.79 -0.94
CA MET A 95 -4.63 -6.48 -0.32
C MET A 95 -5.51 -6.31 0.91
N LYS A 96 -6.78 -6.74 0.86
CA LYS A 96 -7.67 -6.66 2.03
C LYS A 96 -7.19 -7.54 3.18
N CYS A 97 -6.76 -8.79 2.92
CA CYS A 97 -6.15 -9.65 3.93
C CYS A 97 -4.92 -8.99 4.57
N PHE A 98 -4.04 -8.41 3.76
CA PHE A 98 -2.85 -7.68 4.23
C PHE A 98 -3.21 -6.52 5.15
N VAL A 99 -4.14 -5.66 4.74
CA VAL A 99 -4.58 -4.48 5.52
C VAL A 99 -5.28 -4.88 6.82
N ASP A 100 -6.12 -5.92 6.82
CA ASP A 100 -6.78 -6.42 8.04
C ASP A 100 -5.77 -6.91 9.10
N ARG A 101 -4.59 -7.31 8.65
CA ARG A 101 -3.51 -7.74 9.52
C ARG A 101 -2.69 -6.58 10.12
N PHE A 102 -3.07 -5.31 9.89
CA PHE A 102 -2.51 -4.17 10.65
C PHE A 102 -3.04 -4.11 12.09
N TYR A 103 -4.04 -4.89 12.43
CA TYR A 103 -4.69 -4.89 13.74
C TYR A 103 -3.74 -5.08 14.94
N PRO A 104 -2.66 -5.89 14.89
CA PRO A 104 -1.66 -5.98 15.97
C PRO A 104 -0.89 -4.68 16.22
N MET A 105 -0.80 -3.81 15.21
CA MET A 105 -0.10 -2.52 15.31
C MET A 105 -0.91 -1.47 16.06
N VAL A 106 -2.18 -1.74 16.36
CA VAL A 106 -3.10 -0.82 17.06
C VAL A 106 -3.41 -1.37 18.44
N ARG A 107 -3.19 -0.56 19.49
CA ARG A 107 -3.53 -0.89 20.88
C ARG A 107 -4.45 0.17 21.47
N MET A 108 -5.31 -0.26 22.38
CA MET A 108 -6.08 0.65 23.23
C MET A 108 -5.49 0.57 24.65
N GLN A 109 -5.12 1.69 25.22
CA GLN A 109 -4.63 1.81 26.57
C GLN A 109 -5.27 3.05 27.21
N ASP A 110 -5.92 2.90 28.35
CA ASP A 110 -6.59 3.99 29.08
C ASP A 110 -7.57 4.82 28.22
N GLY A 111 -8.29 4.13 27.31
CA GLY A 111 -9.23 4.76 26.39
C GLY A 111 -8.60 5.49 25.19
N GLN A 112 -7.27 5.50 25.11
CA GLN A 112 -6.53 6.10 23.98
C GLN A 112 -6.03 5.04 23.01
N MET A 113 -6.01 5.40 21.71
CA MET A 113 -5.49 4.55 20.65
C MET A 113 -4.01 4.84 20.44
N PHE A 114 -3.18 3.81 20.56
CA PHE A 114 -1.76 3.82 20.23
C PHE A 114 -1.52 3.01 18.96
N VAL A 115 -0.76 3.57 18.04
CA VAL A 115 -0.41 2.92 16.78
C VAL A 115 1.10 2.77 16.69
N ASN A 116 1.58 1.58 16.38
CA ASN A 116 2.99 1.29 16.10
C ASN A 116 3.16 0.90 14.63
N PHE A 117 3.10 1.89 13.75
CA PHE A 117 3.36 1.72 12.31
C PHE A 117 4.84 1.97 11.94
N GLY A 118 5.72 1.99 12.97
CA GLY A 118 7.16 2.23 12.80
C GLY A 118 7.47 3.67 12.45
N LYS A 119 8.39 3.87 11.53
CA LYS A 119 8.83 5.20 11.08
C LYS A 119 8.13 5.69 9.81
N VAL A 120 7.11 4.98 9.33
CA VAL A 120 6.36 5.38 8.13
C VAL A 120 5.73 6.75 8.34
N SER A 121 6.24 7.75 7.65
CA SER A 121 5.76 9.14 7.72
C SER A 121 4.94 9.55 6.49
N LYS A 122 5.12 8.84 5.38
CA LYS A 122 4.51 9.11 4.08
C LYS A 122 3.89 7.84 3.51
N ALA A 123 2.80 7.98 2.78
CA ALA A 123 2.19 6.86 2.07
C ALA A 123 1.49 7.30 0.79
N SER A 124 1.35 6.38 -0.16
CA SER A 124 0.49 6.56 -1.31
C SER A 124 -0.36 5.32 -1.58
N ILE A 125 -1.56 5.54 -2.09
CA ILE A 125 -2.47 4.48 -2.54
C ILE A 125 -2.54 4.53 -4.06
N LEU A 126 -2.09 3.47 -4.70
CA LEU A 126 -2.19 3.29 -6.14
C LEU A 126 -3.27 2.27 -6.45
N LEU A 127 -4.33 2.69 -7.11
CA LEU A 127 -5.36 1.78 -7.60
C LEU A 127 -5.35 1.75 -9.12
N THR A 128 -5.54 0.58 -9.72
CA THR A 128 -5.67 0.43 -11.16
C THR A 128 -7.03 -0.18 -11.50
N CYS A 129 -7.63 0.21 -12.62
CA CYS A 129 -8.89 -0.38 -13.07
C CYS A 129 -9.02 -0.35 -14.61
N GLY A 130 -9.82 -1.25 -15.17
CA GLY A 130 -10.16 -1.28 -16.58
C GLY A 130 -11.14 -0.17 -16.99
N ALA A 131 -11.99 0.31 -16.06
CA ALA A 131 -12.98 1.35 -16.34
C ALA A 131 -12.32 2.68 -16.72
N PRO A 132 -12.79 3.38 -17.77
CA PRO A 132 -12.20 4.63 -18.22
C PRO A 132 -12.49 5.82 -17.29
N ASP A 133 -13.55 5.75 -16.52
CA ASP A 133 -14.01 6.76 -15.54
C ASP A 133 -13.66 6.40 -14.09
N GLY A 134 -12.51 5.76 -13.89
CA GLY A 134 -12.09 5.14 -12.64
C GLY A 134 -12.29 5.99 -11.39
N ILE A 135 -11.97 7.30 -11.45
CA ILE A 135 -12.10 8.20 -10.29
C ILE A 135 -13.58 8.40 -9.89
N MET A 136 -14.47 8.55 -10.88
CA MET A 136 -15.90 8.74 -10.65
C MET A 136 -16.51 7.47 -10.03
N THR A 137 -16.10 6.31 -10.56
CA THR A 137 -16.67 5.01 -10.18
C THR A 137 -16.09 4.50 -8.86
N TYR A 138 -14.76 4.68 -8.62
CA TYR A 138 -14.04 4.02 -7.54
C TYR A 138 -13.37 4.96 -6.54
N GLY A 139 -13.63 6.26 -6.60
CA GLY A 139 -13.09 7.24 -5.65
C GLY A 139 -13.36 6.89 -4.18
N GLY A 140 -14.49 6.24 -3.90
CA GLY A 140 -14.80 5.74 -2.56
C GLY A 140 -13.84 4.66 -2.06
N VAL A 141 -13.28 3.81 -2.94
CA VAL A 141 -12.26 2.80 -2.59
C VAL A 141 -10.97 3.50 -2.19
N LEU A 142 -10.52 4.46 -3.00
CA LEU A 142 -9.34 5.28 -2.71
C LEU A 142 -9.50 6.01 -1.38
N GLY A 143 -10.64 6.67 -1.16
CA GLY A 143 -10.91 7.40 0.08
C GLY A 143 -10.90 6.51 1.31
N ARG A 144 -11.44 5.29 1.23
CA ARG A 144 -11.43 4.32 2.32
C ARG A 144 -10.02 3.84 2.64
N MET A 145 -9.22 3.48 1.63
CA MET A 145 -7.84 3.04 1.84
C MET A 145 -6.96 4.16 2.41
N THR A 146 -7.09 5.39 1.88
CA THR A 146 -6.42 6.57 2.39
C THR A 146 -6.76 6.81 3.88
N LYS A 147 -8.05 6.73 4.24
CA LYS A 147 -8.50 6.87 5.62
C LYS A 147 -7.89 5.78 6.52
N THR A 148 -7.81 4.55 6.05
CA THR A 148 -7.20 3.44 6.80
C THR A 148 -5.74 3.73 7.13
N ILE A 149 -4.95 4.22 6.17
CA ILE A 149 -3.54 4.55 6.41
C ILE A 149 -3.40 5.75 7.34
N ARG A 150 -4.27 6.77 7.22
CA ARG A 150 -4.30 7.89 8.18
C ARG A 150 -4.62 7.44 9.60
N MET A 151 -5.50 6.44 9.77
CA MET A 151 -5.77 5.82 11.08
C MET A 151 -4.52 5.10 11.64
N MET A 152 -3.59 4.68 10.80
CA MET A 152 -2.29 4.14 11.22
C MET A 152 -1.27 5.23 11.59
N GLY A 153 -1.68 6.50 11.68
CA GLY A 153 -0.87 7.61 12.13
C GLY A 153 -0.08 8.33 11.03
N VAL A 154 -0.15 7.87 9.78
CA VAL A 154 0.50 8.53 8.65
C VAL A 154 -0.32 9.76 8.23
N LYS A 155 0.29 10.95 8.30
CA LYS A 155 -0.39 12.21 8.00
C LYS A 155 -0.32 12.57 6.51
N ASP A 156 0.83 12.36 5.91
CA ASP A 156 1.11 12.62 4.51
C ASP A 156 0.70 11.40 3.67
N VAL A 157 -0.53 11.40 3.17
CA VAL A 157 -1.10 10.30 2.38
C VAL A 157 -1.68 10.86 1.10
N SER A 158 -1.07 10.47 -0.01
CA SER A 158 -1.51 10.71 -1.38
C SER A 158 -2.21 9.49 -1.99
N GLY A 159 -2.65 9.59 -3.22
CA GLY A 159 -3.10 8.42 -3.97
C GLY A 159 -3.76 8.77 -5.29
N ALA A 160 -3.78 7.78 -6.18
CA ALA A 160 -4.36 7.89 -7.51
C ALA A 160 -5.12 6.63 -7.90
N ILE A 161 -6.03 6.79 -8.86
CA ILE A 161 -6.66 5.70 -9.60
C ILE A 161 -6.21 5.84 -11.05
N ILE A 162 -5.55 4.83 -11.57
CA ILE A 162 -5.12 4.75 -12.98
C ILE A 162 -6.19 3.97 -13.75
N PRO A 163 -6.99 4.65 -14.58
CA PRO A 163 -8.05 4.01 -15.33
C PRO A 163 -7.55 3.37 -16.63
N GLY A 164 -8.41 2.57 -17.28
CA GLY A 164 -8.16 2.05 -18.63
C GLY A 164 -6.97 1.10 -18.75
N THR A 165 -6.54 0.48 -17.66
CA THR A 165 -5.30 -0.33 -17.63
C THR A 165 -5.38 -1.63 -18.45
N GLU A 166 -6.56 -2.04 -18.92
CA GLU A 166 -6.74 -3.16 -19.84
C GLU A 166 -6.31 -2.82 -21.28
N LEU A 167 -6.21 -1.51 -21.62
CA LEU A 167 -5.86 -1.04 -22.96
C LEU A 167 -4.35 -1.07 -23.26
N GLY A 168 -3.52 -1.50 -22.33
CA GLY A 168 -2.21 -2.06 -22.59
C GLY A 168 -1.00 -1.13 -22.57
N ASN A 169 -1.12 0.18 -22.65
CA ASN A 169 0.04 1.10 -22.69
C ASN A 169 0.28 1.82 -21.36
N ILE A 170 0.74 1.07 -20.33
CA ILE A 170 1.03 1.62 -19.01
C ILE A 170 2.24 2.58 -19.06
N GLU A 171 3.30 2.20 -19.76
CA GLU A 171 4.56 2.95 -19.82
C GLU A 171 4.41 4.29 -20.58
N GLY A 172 3.46 4.37 -21.52
CA GLY A 172 3.14 5.59 -22.26
C GLY A 172 2.03 6.44 -21.68
N SER A 173 1.44 6.03 -20.54
CA SER A 173 0.29 6.72 -19.95
C SER A 173 0.70 8.02 -19.28
N GLU A 174 0.14 9.16 -19.70
CA GLU A 174 0.34 10.46 -19.05
C GLU A 174 -0.16 10.45 -17.60
N ILE A 175 -1.28 9.77 -17.31
CA ILE A 175 -1.81 9.67 -15.94
C ILE A 175 -0.82 8.94 -15.02
N VAL A 176 -0.09 7.93 -15.53
CA VAL A 176 0.95 7.24 -14.77
C VAL A 176 2.13 8.16 -14.53
N LYS A 177 2.55 8.95 -15.52
CA LYS A 177 3.63 9.93 -15.38
C LYS A 177 3.26 11.00 -14.35
N ASP A 178 2.08 11.60 -14.47
CA ASP A 178 1.57 12.60 -13.52
C ASP A 178 1.53 12.06 -12.08
N TYR A 179 1.14 10.79 -11.93
CA TYR A 179 1.16 10.14 -10.62
C TYR A 179 2.59 10.00 -10.07
N ILE A 180 3.54 9.55 -10.89
CA ILE A 180 4.95 9.42 -10.48
C ILE A 180 5.52 10.79 -10.10
N GLU A 181 5.29 11.83 -10.91
CA GLU A 181 5.70 13.20 -10.60
C GLU A 181 5.09 13.71 -9.29
N SER A 182 3.83 13.36 -9.01
CA SER A 182 3.20 13.72 -7.72
C SER A 182 3.88 13.06 -6.52
N LEU A 183 4.43 11.85 -6.69
CA LEU A 183 5.22 11.18 -5.66
C LEU A 183 6.57 11.88 -5.42
N GLU A 184 7.21 12.41 -6.47
CA GLU A 184 8.45 13.18 -6.35
C GLU A 184 8.30 14.34 -5.39
N PHE A 185 7.23 15.13 -5.57
CA PHE A 185 6.92 16.23 -4.66
C PHE A 185 6.76 15.76 -3.20
N GLN A 186 6.14 14.60 -3.00
CA GLN A 186 5.99 14.01 -1.67
C GLN A 186 7.35 13.52 -1.10
N LEU A 187 8.29 13.08 -1.94
CA LEU A 187 9.61 12.60 -1.52
C LEU A 187 10.56 13.73 -1.13
N GLU A 188 10.47 14.88 -1.79
CA GLU A 188 11.31 16.05 -1.54
C GLU A 188 11.01 16.76 -0.21
N MET A 189 9.74 16.77 0.23
CA MET A 189 9.32 17.33 1.51
C MET A 189 9.69 16.43 2.69
#